data_1aac3ea7b2c9ecaa52ae56d65b87fc79
#
_entry.id   1aac3ea7b2c9ecaa52ae56d65b87fc79
#
_cell.length_a   1.000
_cell.length_b   1.000
_cell.length_c   1.000
_cell.angle_alpha   90.00
_cell.angle_beta   90.00
_cell.angle_gamma   90.00
#
_symmetry.space_group_name_H-M   'P 1'
#
loop_
_entity.id
_entity.type
_entity.pdbx_description
1 polymer ?
#
loop_
_entity_poly.entity_id
_entity_poly.type
_entity_poly.pdbx_seq_one_letter_code
_entity_poly.pdbx_strand_id
1 'polypeptide(L)'
;MDGQATEHADVVVVGAGPTGLLLAGDLIEAGVRVVLLERRAGQSNLARAFAVHARTMEQLQIRGVADELAATGTTIDALVLYGRAAIDLSRLPSRYPSLLITPQSRTEEVLTRRLRRLGGSIVEGSEVVGVAQDEDGVEVRVRASDGAARRYRASYVVGADGVHSAVRTALGLPYPGRSVVRSLMLADVRLTDPPADVLAVNGVGDAFAFVAPFGDGWYRVFAWNRRHQVDDTAPVELSEVREATRRALGTDFGMHDPRFLSRFHSDERQVPSYRVGRVFLAGDAAHCHSPAGGQGMNTGIQDAANLGWKLAAAVAGWGGEALLDSYQAERHPVGKQVLRSSGLLVRLALIRPRWGRAARNFVVTALLGIPPISTKAAGVISAVGLRYPAPPGADPQVGTRVPDVALRDGRTLADALRGGRFVLLGPPTGDLPEPVDAAEPREGGERDRLTLVRPDGYVGWAGAAHRFPGWSQEYFGRGTGRRPGAASGTVGPSRAGSG
;
A
#
# COMPACT_ATOMS: atom_id res chain seq x y z
N MET A 1 35.80 2.38 -22.28
CA MET A 1 34.78 1.69 -21.44
C MET A 1 34.98 2.24 -20.03
N ASP A 2 34.24 3.30 -19.74
CA ASP A 2 34.44 4.09 -18.53
C ASP A 2 34.04 3.28 -17.29
N GLY A 3 35.02 3.15 -16.36
CA GLY A 3 34.85 2.51 -15.07
C GLY A 3 33.95 3.34 -14.14
N GLN A 4 32.64 3.40 -14.44
CA GLN A 4 31.69 3.99 -13.50
C GLN A 4 31.60 3.08 -12.28
N ALA A 5 31.83 3.67 -11.10
CA ALA A 5 31.74 2.95 -9.84
C ALA A 5 30.34 2.39 -9.66
N THR A 6 30.25 1.09 -9.38
CA THR A 6 28.97 0.44 -9.03
C THR A 6 28.68 0.72 -7.56
N GLU A 7 27.54 1.33 -7.27
CA GLU A 7 27.07 1.50 -5.90
C GLU A 7 26.42 0.21 -5.38
N HIS A 8 26.72 -0.16 -4.13
CA HIS A 8 26.25 -1.39 -3.50
C HIS A 8 25.23 -1.11 -2.42
N ALA A 9 24.11 -1.82 -2.46
CA ALA A 9 23.05 -1.82 -1.45
C ALA A 9 22.63 -3.24 -1.10
N ASP A 10 21.86 -3.43 -0.03
CA ASP A 10 21.21 -4.70 0.23
C ASP A 10 19.92 -4.81 -0.58
N VAL A 11 19.17 -3.70 -0.68
CA VAL A 11 17.93 -3.61 -1.47
C VAL A 11 17.90 -2.31 -2.28
N VAL A 12 17.57 -2.41 -3.57
CA VAL A 12 17.19 -1.27 -4.40
C VAL A 12 15.68 -1.24 -4.55
N VAL A 13 15.06 -0.12 -4.19
CA VAL A 13 13.62 0.14 -4.39
C VAL A 13 13.47 1.14 -5.54
N VAL A 14 12.68 0.79 -6.54
CA VAL A 14 12.44 1.63 -7.73
C VAL A 14 11.05 2.24 -7.65
N GLY A 15 10.99 3.58 -7.58
CA GLY A 15 9.77 4.37 -7.46
C GLY A 15 9.53 4.88 -6.04
N ALA A 16 9.46 6.21 -5.88
CA ALA A 16 9.19 6.89 -4.62
C ALA A 16 7.72 7.33 -4.47
N GLY A 17 6.79 6.51 -4.96
CA GLY A 17 5.37 6.61 -4.60
C GLY A 17 5.10 6.05 -3.20
N PRO A 18 3.84 6.08 -2.71
CA PRO A 18 3.49 5.63 -1.35
C PRO A 18 3.98 4.22 -1.00
N THR A 19 3.93 3.29 -1.97
CA THR A 19 4.41 1.91 -1.82
C THR A 19 5.93 1.85 -1.59
N GLY A 20 6.70 2.50 -2.46
CA GLY A 20 8.16 2.49 -2.36
C GLY A 20 8.69 3.27 -1.17
N LEU A 21 8.07 4.40 -0.83
CA LEU A 21 8.42 5.21 0.35
C LEU A 21 8.21 4.43 1.66
N LEU A 22 7.06 3.73 1.79
CA LEU A 22 6.79 2.91 2.98
C LEU A 22 7.78 1.77 3.07
N LEU A 23 8.00 1.04 1.96
CA LEU A 23 8.93 -0.08 1.91
C LEU A 23 10.36 0.32 2.26
N ALA A 24 10.87 1.40 1.63
CA ALA A 24 12.22 1.90 1.89
C ALA A 24 12.38 2.31 3.36
N GLY A 25 11.38 3.01 3.93
CA GLY A 25 11.38 3.37 5.35
C GLY A 25 11.40 2.15 6.27
N ASP A 26 10.60 1.13 6.00
CA ASP A 26 10.56 -0.10 6.80
C ASP A 26 11.88 -0.87 6.76
N LEU A 27 12.50 -0.95 5.58
CA LEU A 27 13.79 -1.61 5.39
C LEU A 27 14.92 -0.85 6.12
N ILE A 28 14.96 0.48 6.02
CA ILE A 28 15.96 1.31 6.72
C ILE A 28 15.79 1.19 8.24
N GLU A 29 14.55 1.23 8.74
CA GLU A 29 14.26 1.07 10.17
C GLU A 29 14.70 -0.31 10.69
N ALA A 30 14.68 -1.33 9.84
CA ALA A 30 15.20 -2.67 10.12
C ALA A 30 16.72 -2.82 9.91
N GLY A 31 17.46 -1.72 9.63
CA GLY A 31 18.92 -1.71 9.47
C GLY A 31 19.42 -2.17 8.10
N VAL A 32 18.55 -2.27 7.09
CA VAL A 32 18.92 -2.65 5.71
C VAL A 32 19.45 -1.43 4.95
N ARG A 33 20.54 -1.59 4.19
CA ARG A 33 21.07 -0.55 3.31
C ARG A 33 20.22 -0.45 2.05
N VAL A 34 19.48 0.65 1.90
CA VAL A 34 18.50 0.85 0.82
C VAL A 34 18.93 1.99 -0.10
N VAL A 35 18.80 1.78 -1.40
CA VAL A 35 18.78 2.84 -2.40
C VAL A 35 17.37 2.97 -2.95
N LEU A 36 16.75 4.15 -2.79
CA LEU A 36 15.42 4.47 -3.34
C LEU A 36 15.58 5.37 -4.57
N LEU A 37 15.24 4.82 -5.74
CA LEU A 37 15.34 5.51 -7.03
C LEU A 37 13.99 6.09 -7.45
N GLU A 38 13.98 7.34 -7.89
CA GLU A 38 12.80 7.99 -8.48
C GLU A 38 13.18 8.70 -9.78
N ARG A 39 12.44 8.43 -10.86
CA ARG A 39 12.72 9.04 -12.18
C ARG A 39 12.39 10.54 -12.24
N ARG A 40 11.42 11.00 -11.45
CA ARG A 40 11.03 12.42 -11.41
C ARG A 40 12.03 13.22 -10.57
N ALA A 41 12.26 14.47 -10.97
CA ALA A 41 13.08 15.43 -10.23
C ALA A 41 12.25 16.28 -9.26
N GLY A 42 11.21 15.72 -8.64
CA GLY A 42 10.35 16.44 -7.69
C GLY A 42 9.00 15.79 -7.47
N GLN A 43 8.21 16.35 -6.59
CA GLN A 43 6.87 15.85 -6.25
C GLN A 43 5.91 15.95 -7.45
N SER A 44 5.10 14.93 -7.63
CA SER A 44 4.10 14.88 -8.69
C SER A 44 2.75 15.42 -8.21
N ASN A 45 2.19 16.39 -8.92
CA ASN A 45 0.80 16.81 -8.76
C ASN A 45 -0.21 15.84 -9.41
N LEU A 46 0.28 14.75 -10.04
CA LEU A 46 -0.51 13.75 -10.74
C LEU A 46 -1.13 12.69 -9.83
N ALA A 47 -1.15 12.91 -8.51
CA ALA A 47 -1.74 11.98 -7.56
C ALA A 47 -3.20 11.69 -7.89
N ARG A 48 -3.54 10.41 -8.10
CA ARG A 48 -4.90 9.96 -8.45
C ARG A 48 -5.70 9.49 -7.25
N ALA A 49 -5.05 9.08 -6.17
CA ALA A 49 -5.69 8.62 -4.95
C ALA A 49 -5.92 9.76 -3.95
N PHE A 50 -7.00 9.66 -3.18
CA PHE A 50 -7.36 10.61 -2.13
C PHE A 50 -8.17 9.95 -1.00
N ALA A 51 -8.16 8.63 -0.93
CA ALA A 51 -8.87 7.88 0.12
C ALA A 51 -7.90 6.92 0.81
N VAL A 52 -7.81 7.00 2.13
CA VAL A 52 -6.99 6.11 2.95
C VAL A 52 -7.92 5.28 3.84
N HIS A 53 -7.90 3.97 3.62
CA HIS A 53 -8.77 3.01 4.29
C HIS A 53 -8.25 2.63 5.68
N ALA A 54 -9.16 2.12 6.52
CA ALA A 54 -8.89 1.73 7.91
C ALA A 54 -7.63 0.84 8.05
N ARG A 55 -7.49 -0.20 7.24
CA ARG A 55 -6.32 -1.08 7.32
C ARG A 55 -5.01 -0.37 7.00
N THR A 56 -5.03 0.57 6.06
CA THR A 56 -3.85 1.39 5.74
C THR A 56 -3.51 2.33 6.88
N MET A 57 -4.52 2.94 7.53
CA MET A 57 -4.29 3.75 8.73
C MET A 57 -3.65 2.93 9.87
N GLU A 58 -4.07 1.68 10.05
CA GLU A 58 -3.43 0.76 11.02
C GLU A 58 -1.96 0.47 10.65
N GLN A 59 -1.65 0.27 9.36
CA GLN A 59 -0.26 0.11 8.91
C GLN A 59 0.58 1.37 9.19
N LEU A 60 -0.01 2.55 8.99
CA LEU A 60 0.65 3.83 9.30
C LEU A 60 0.78 4.07 10.80
N GLN A 61 -0.16 3.57 11.62
CA GLN A 61 -0.08 3.61 13.09
C GLN A 61 1.10 2.79 13.61
N ILE A 62 1.27 1.57 13.13
CA ILE A 62 2.44 0.73 13.48
C ILE A 62 3.75 1.49 13.20
N ARG A 63 3.77 2.36 12.21
CA ARG A 63 4.93 3.18 11.81
C ARG A 63 4.98 4.57 12.47
N GLY A 64 4.02 4.86 13.35
CA GLY A 64 3.94 6.10 14.11
C GLY A 64 3.62 7.35 13.31
N VAL A 65 2.97 7.22 12.14
CA VAL A 65 2.65 8.34 11.25
C VAL A 65 1.17 8.50 10.93
N ALA A 66 0.30 7.68 11.55
CA ALA A 66 -1.14 7.75 11.26
C ALA A 66 -1.79 9.06 11.71
N ASP A 67 -1.45 9.56 12.90
CA ASP A 67 -2.05 10.80 13.43
C ASP A 67 -1.60 12.01 12.60
N GLU A 68 -0.33 12.02 12.15
CA GLU A 68 0.20 13.06 11.26
C GLU A 68 -0.58 13.08 9.92
N LEU A 69 -0.91 11.92 9.36
CA LEU A 69 -1.72 11.84 8.15
C LEU A 69 -3.18 12.20 8.40
N ALA A 70 -3.77 11.73 9.50
CA ALA A 70 -5.17 12.02 9.85
C ALA A 70 -5.46 13.51 9.95
N ALA A 71 -4.49 14.30 10.43
CA ALA A 71 -4.58 15.75 10.52
C ALA A 71 -4.62 16.47 9.16
N THR A 72 -4.36 15.78 8.05
CA THR A 72 -4.31 16.38 6.70
C THR A 72 -5.62 16.30 5.92
N GLY A 73 -6.64 15.65 6.47
CA GLY A 73 -7.88 15.40 5.73
C GLY A 73 -9.11 15.32 6.61
N THR A 74 -10.21 14.87 6.02
CA THR A 74 -11.51 14.70 6.68
C THR A 74 -11.93 13.23 6.64
N THR A 75 -12.46 12.71 7.74
CA THR A 75 -12.96 11.33 7.81
C THR A 75 -14.43 11.25 7.45
N ILE A 76 -14.81 10.16 6.77
CA ILE A 76 -16.21 9.76 6.57
C ILE A 76 -16.42 8.35 7.12
N ASP A 77 -17.52 8.12 7.80
CA ASP A 77 -17.89 6.86 8.43
C ASP A 77 -18.82 5.99 7.57
N ALA A 78 -19.27 6.54 6.44
CA ALA A 78 -20.12 5.82 5.49
C ALA A 78 -19.70 6.10 4.04
N LEU A 79 -19.70 5.06 3.21
CA LEU A 79 -19.49 5.17 1.77
C LEU A 79 -20.82 4.99 1.05
N VAL A 80 -21.38 6.09 0.53
CA VAL A 80 -22.64 6.07 -0.23
C VAL A 80 -22.38 5.57 -1.65
N LEU A 81 -23.07 4.51 -2.04
CA LEU A 81 -23.01 3.91 -3.38
C LEU A 81 -24.32 4.21 -4.14
N TYR A 82 -24.18 4.60 -5.40
CA TYR A 82 -25.31 4.78 -6.33
C TYR A 82 -26.43 5.69 -5.79
N GLY A 83 -26.08 6.66 -4.96
CA GLY A 83 -26.97 7.69 -4.43
C GLY A 83 -27.86 7.29 -3.27
N ARG A 84 -27.88 6.02 -2.83
CA ARG A 84 -28.76 5.55 -1.73
C ARG A 84 -28.21 4.45 -0.85
N ALA A 85 -27.46 3.51 -1.40
CA ALA A 85 -26.92 2.38 -0.64
C ALA A 85 -25.67 2.83 0.10
N ALA A 86 -25.61 2.71 1.41
CA ALA A 86 -24.45 3.07 2.22
C ALA A 86 -23.76 1.83 2.80
N ILE A 87 -22.44 1.83 2.75
CA ILE A 87 -21.60 0.91 3.52
C ILE A 87 -21.20 1.66 4.79
N ASP A 88 -21.71 1.22 5.93
CA ASP A 88 -21.36 1.74 7.24
C ASP A 88 -19.97 1.24 7.66
N LEU A 89 -19.02 2.16 7.85
CA LEU A 89 -17.65 1.87 8.28
C LEU A 89 -17.48 2.08 9.79
N SER A 90 -18.43 2.76 10.46
CA SER A 90 -18.34 3.09 11.88
C SER A 90 -18.25 1.87 12.80
N ARG A 91 -18.72 0.71 12.31
CA ARG A 91 -18.72 -0.57 13.03
C ARG A 91 -17.51 -1.45 12.75
N LEU A 92 -16.53 -0.95 12.00
CA LEU A 92 -15.30 -1.71 11.78
C LEU A 92 -14.57 -1.95 13.11
N PRO A 93 -14.08 -3.17 13.37
CA PRO A 93 -13.27 -3.46 14.55
C PRO A 93 -11.84 -2.91 14.37
N SER A 94 -11.73 -1.59 14.31
CA SER A 94 -10.50 -0.83 14.05
C SER A 94 -10.49 0.45 14.87
N ARG A 95 -9.29 0.92 15.23
CA ARG A 95 -9.11 2.28 15.79
C ARG A 95 -9.53 3.38 14.79
N TYR A 96 -9.53 3.06 13.50
CA TYR A 96 -9.90 3.97 12.41
C TYR A 96 -11.16 3.47 11.68
N PRO A 97 -12.35 3.52 12.32
CA PRO A 97 -13.58 2.98 11.73
C PRO A 97 -14.18 3.96 10.70
N SER A 98 -13.36 4.41 9.75
CA SER A 98 -13.71 5.45 8.78
C SER A 98 -12.82 5.37 7.55
N LEU A 99 -13.12 6.19 6.56
CA LEU A 99 -12.29 6.46 5.40
C LEU A 99 -11.74 7.88 5.53
N LEU A 100 -10.43 8.04 5.55
CA LEU A 100 -9.78 9.35 5.52
C LEU A 100 -9.73 9.86 4.08
N ILE A 101 -10.32 11.02 3.83
CA ILE A 101 -10.25 11.73 2.55
C ILE A 101 -9.11 12.75 2.63
N THR A 102 -8.04 12.45 1.95
CA THR A 102 -6.84 13.30 1.84
C THR A 102 -6.11 12.99 0.51
N PRO A 103 -5.50 13.99 -0.14
CA PRO A 103 -4.73 13.74 -1.36
C PRO A 103 -3.57 12.78 -1.13
N GLN A 104 -3.26 11.96 -2.13
CA GLN A 104 -2.09 11.05 -2.10
C GLN A 104 -0.77 11.80 -1.80
N SER A 105 -0.63 13.04 -2.29
CA SER A 105 0.55 13.88 -2.00
C SER A 105 0.80 14.06 -0.51
N ARG A 106 -0.24 14.17 0.31
CA ARG A 106 -0.09 14.23 1.78
C ARG A 106 0.43 12.91 2.36
N THR A 107 -0.02 11.78 1.81
CA THR A 107 0.54 10.47 2.19
C THR A 107 2.02 10.37 1.80
N GLU A 108 2.38 10.81 0.59
CA GLU A 108 3.78 10.85 0.12
C GLU A 108 4.63 11.79 0.99
N GLU A 109 4.14 12.97 1.34
CA GLU A 109 4.83 13.93 2.24
C GLU A 109 5.11 13.32 3.61
N VAL A 110 4.10 12.69 4.24
CA VAL A 110 4.24 12.05 5.55
C VAL A 110 5.26 10.91 5.50
N LEU A 111 5.19 10.05 4.49
CA LEU A 111 6.12 8.94 4.30
C LEU A 111 7.55 9.43 3.96
N THR A 112 7.69 10.50 3.19
CA THR A 112 8.99 11.12 2.88
C THR A 112 9.62 11.71 4.13
N ARG A 113 8.84 12.39 4.99
CA ARG A 113 9.34 12.88 6.29
C ARG A 113 9.80 11.74 7.19
N ARG A 114 9.01 10.63 7.25
CA ARG A 114 9.44 9.43 7.97
C ARG A 114 10.75 8.88 7.41
N LEU A 115 10.86 8.70 6.11
CA LEU A 115 12.08 8.21 5.44
C LEU A 115 13.29 9.05 5.84
N ARG A 116 13.18 10.37 5.78
CA ARG A 116 14.25 11.31 6.16
C ARG A 116 14.61 11.24 7.65
N ARG A 117 13.61 11.10 8.54
CA ARG A 117 13.85 10.89 9.99
C ARG A 117 14.64 9.61 10.28
N LEU A 118 14.48 8.59 9.46
CA LEU A 118 15.23 7.33 9.52
C LEU A 118 16.60 7.40 8.84
N GLY A 119 17.02 8.58 8.34
CA GLY A 119 18.29 8.75 7.65
C GLY A 119 18.28 8.38 6.18
N GLY A 120 17.11 8.03 5.61
CA GLY A 120 16.98 7.69 4.20
C GLY A 120 16.89 8.90 3.28
N SER A 121 17.23 8.68 2.01
CA SER A 121 17.12 9.66 0.93
C SER A 121 16.51 9.07 -0.32
N ILE A 122 16.02 9.95 -1.20
CA ILE A 122 15.50 9.60 -2.52
C ILE A 122 16.53 10.05 -3.56
N VAL A 123 16.95 9.15 -4.44
CA VAL A 123 17.78 9.49 -5.60
C VAL A 123 16.85 9.90 -6.74
N GLU A 124 16.52 11.19 -6.76
CA GLU A 124 15.63 11.78 -7.76
C GLU A 124 16.30 11.87 -9.14
N GLY A 125 15.50 12.04 -10.21
CA GLY A 125 15.99 12.13 -11.58
C GLY A 125 16.67 10.85 -12.07
N SER A 126 16.31 9.69 -11.54
CA SER A 126 16.95 8.40 -11.75
C SER A 126 16.02 7.43 -12.47
N GLU A 127 16.11 7.40 -13.80
CA GLU A 127 15.30 6.50 -14.63
C GLU A 127 15.97 5.13 -14.75
N VAL A 128 15.30 4.09 -14.26
CA VAL A 128 15.75 2.70 -14.45
C VAL A 128 15.52 2.30 -15.90
N VAL A 129 16.62 1.91 -16.57
CA VAL A 129 16.63 1.51 -17.98
C VAL A 129 16.94 0.03 -18.19
N GLY A 130 17.28 -0.69 -17.13
CA GLY A 130 17.51 -2.13 -17.19
C GLY A 130 17.72 -2.76 -15.82
N VAL A 131 17.30 -4.01 -15.71
CA VAL A 131 17.49 -4.86 -14.53
C VAL A 131 17.98 -6.22 -15.03
N ALA A 132 19.04 -6.74 -14.43
CA ALA A 132 19.58 -8.06 -14.71
C ALA A 132 19.95 -8.75 -13.39
N GLN A 133 19.70 -10.05 -13.26
CA GLN A 133 20.02 -10.80 -12.05
C GLN A 133 20.87 -12.02 -12.38
N ASP A 134 21.70 -12.41 -11.42
CA ASP A 134 22.50 -13.62 -11.42
C ASP A 134 22.44 -14.32 -10.05
N GLU A 135 23.31 -15.29 -9.79
CA GLU A 135 23.33 -16.04 -8.53
C GLU A 135 23.67 -15.17 -7.33
N ASP A 136 24.49 -14.12 -7.52
CA ASP A 136 25.02 -13.28 -6.44
C ASP A 136 24.14 -12.05 -6.16
N GLY A 137 23.27 -11.61 -7.08
CA GLY A 137 22.44 -10.42 -6.87
C GLY A 137 21.77 -9.89 -8.12
N VAL A 138 21.42 -8.60 -8.06
CA VAL A 138 20.72 -7.89 -9.14
C VAL A 138 21.47 -6.62 -9.49
N GLU A 139 21.75 -6.40 -10.77
CA GLU A 139 22.24 -5.14 -11.32
C GLU A 139 21.07 -4.29 -11.79
N VAL A 140 21.06 -3.02 -11.40
CA VAL A 140 20.11 -2.00 -11.85
C VAL A 140 20.87 -0.92 -12.61
N ARG A 141 20.51 -0.73 -13.87
CA ARG A 141 21.08 0.32 -14.74
C ARG A 141 20.15 1.52 -14.77
N VAL A 142 20.72 2.69 -14.52
CA VAL A 142 20.00 3.95 -14.36
C VAL A 142 20.55 5.00 -15.31
N ARG A 143 19.68 5.76 -15.90
CA ARG A 143 19.98 7.01 -16.59
C ARG A 143 19.59 8.17 -15.67
N ALA A 144 20.55 8.96 -15.23
CA ALA A 144 20.31 10.15 -14.44
C ALA A 144 19.79 11.31 -15.31
N SER A 145 19.17 12.32 -14.69
CA SER A 145 18.61 13.49 -15.38
C SER A 145 19.67 14.33 -16.12
N ASP A 146 20.94 14.26 -15.71
CA ASP A 146 22.09 14.86 -16.37
C ASP A 146 22.62 14.04 -17.57
N GLY A 147 21.96 12.92 -17.89
CA GLY A 147 22.35 11.97 -18.93
C GLY A 147 23.40 10.95 -18.50
N ALA A 148 23.96 11.05 -17.29
CA ALA A 148 24.95 10.10 -16.80
C ALA A 148 24.33 8.69 -16.62
N ALA A 149 25.08 7.67 -17.01
CA ALA A 149 24.71 6.30 -16.70
C ALA A 149 25.23 5.97 -15.29
N ARG A 150 24.42 5.30 -14.47
CA ARG A 150 24.81 4.81 -13.13
C ARG A 150 24.44 3.34 -13.01
N ARG A 151 25.14 2.63 -12.14
CA ARG A 151 24.89 1.20 -11.86
C ARG A 151 24.80 0.97 -10.36
N TYR A 152 23.80 0.18 -9.99
CA TYR A 152 23.58 -0.28 -8.61
C TYR A 152 23.62 -1.78 -8.59
N ARG A 153 24.24 -2.37 -7.57
CA ARG A 153 24.23 -3.81 -7.32
C ARG A 153 23.61 -4.07 -5.96
N ALA A 154 22.63 -4.98 -5.91
CA ALA A 154 21.94 -5.29 -4.67
C ALA A 154 21.62 -6.79 -4.54
N SER A 155 21.37 -7.26 -3.31
CA SER A 155 20.86 -8.61 -3.07
C SER A 155 19.44 -8.80 -3.60
N TYR A 156 18.62 -7.75 -3.49
CA TYR A 156 17.22 -7.73 -3.95
C TYR A 156 16.85 -6.41 -4.62
N VAL A 157 15.88 -6.46 -5.53
CA VAL A 157 15.29 -5.28 -6.17
C VAL A 157 13.77 -5.34 -6.03
N VAL A 158 13.15 -4.20 -5.74
CA VAL A 158 11.69 -4.08 -5.70
C VAL A 158 11.23 -3.00 -6.67
N GLY A 159 10.45 -3.39 -7.67
CA GLY A 159 9.73 -2.48 -8.55
C GLY A 159 8.44 -1.99 -7.88
N ALA A 160 8.43 -0.73 -7.48
CA ALA A 160 7.27 0.03 -6.99
C ALA A 160 7.02 1.25 -7.89
N ASP A 161 7.40 1.15 -9.17
CA ASP A 161 7.52 2.18 -10.18
C ASP A 161 6.24 2.37 -11.03
N GLY A 162 5.13 1.87 -10.51
CA GLY A 162 3.80 2.18 -11.01
C GLY A 162 3.39 1.40 -12.27
N VAL A 163 2.29 1.84 -12.87
CA VAL A 163 1.63 1.13 -14.00
C VAL A 163 2.54 0.94 -15.22
N HIS A 164 3.49 1.84 -15.44
CA HIS A 164 4.48 1.79 -16.53
C HIS A 164 5.84 1.24 -16.07
N SER A 165 5.83 0.28 -15.13
CA SER A 165 7.02 -0.26 -14.48
C SER A 165 8.10 -0.70 -15.46
N ALA A 166 9.28 -0.07 -15.34
CA ALA A 166 10.49 -0.46 -16.06
C ALA A 166 11.04 -1.78 -15.52
N VAL A 167 10.91 -2.02 -14.20
CA VAL A 167 11.33 -3.28 -13.57
C VAL A 167 10.52 -4.46 -14.11
N ARG A 168 9.19 -4.35 -14.17
CA ARG A 168 8.33 -5.38 -14.77
C ARG A 168 8.70 -5.65 -16.22
N THR A 169 8.93 -4.60 -17.01
CA THR A 169 9.30 -4.69 -18.42
C THR A 169 10.65 -5.38 -18.60
N ALA A 170 11.64 -5.05 -17.77
CA ALA A 170 12.97 -5.69 -17.80
C ALA A 170 12.90 -7.19 -17.45
N LEU A 171 11.95 -7.61 -16.63
CA LEU A 171 11.69 -9.02 -16.33
C LEU A 171 10.95 -9.77 -17.46
N GLY A 172 10.51 -9.08 -18.50
CA GLY A 172 9.69 -9.68 -19.57
C GLY A 172 8.32 -10.18 -19.10
N LEU A 173 7.84 -9.71 -17.94
CA LEU A 173 6.57 -10.18 -17.38
C LEU A 173 5.38 -9.58 -18.14
N PRO A 174 4.43 -10.40 -18.58
CA PRO A 174 3.18 -9.91 -19.15
C PRO A 174 2.34 -9.20 -18.10
N TYR A 175 1.57 -8.21 -18.55
CA TYR A 175 0.62 -7.47 -17.71
C TYR A 175 -0.81 -7.68 -18.22
N PRO A 176 -1.35 -8.91 -18.09
CA PRO A 176 -2.66 -9.24 -18.63
C PRO A 176 -3.77 -8.49 -17.91
N GLY A 177 -4.81 -8.16 -18.67
CA GLY A 177 -5.96 -7.43 -18.17
C GLY A 177 -6.72 -6.74 -19.27
N ARG A 178 -7.52 -5.74 -18.90
CA ARG A 178 -8.34 -4.96 -19.83
C ARG A 178 -8.54 -3.54 -19.35
N SER A 179 -8.82 -2.64 -20.27
CA SER A 179 -9.32 -1.31 -19.95
C SER A 179 -10.81 -1.38 -19.61
N VAL A 180 -11.18 -0.85 -18.45
CA VAL A 180 -12.57 -0.89 -17.91
C VAL A 180 -13.31 0.38 -18.24
N VAL A 181 -12.64 1.53 -18.10
CA VAL A 181 -13.16 2.85 -18.44
C VAL A 181 -12.11 3.57 -19.27
N ARG A 182 -12.49 3.97 -20.49
CA ARG A 182 -11.66 4.80 -21.36
C ARG A 182 -12.04 6.25 -21.21
N SER A 183 -11.11 7.16 -21.51
CA SER A 183 -11.39 8.60 -21.57
C SER A 183 -11.99 9.16 -20.28
N LEU A 184 -11.48 8.71 -19.10
CA LEU A 184 -11.86 9.29 -17.82
C LEU A 184 -11.15 10.62 -17.63
N MET A 185 -11.91 11.69 -17.43
CA MET A 185 -11.40 13.04 -17.20
C MET A 185 -11.10 13.24 -15.70
N LEU A 186 -10.03 13.93 -15.41
CA LEU A 186 -9.65 14.41 -14.09
C LEU A 186 -9.48 15.92 -14.15
N ALA A 187 -10.10 16.63 -13.22
CA ALA A 187 -9.95 18.07 -13.06
C ALA A 187 -9.68 18.43 -11.60
N ASP A 188 -8.75 19.36 -11.37
CA ASP A 188 -8.64 20.07 -10.09
C ASP A 188 -9.17 21.48 -10.29
N VAL A 189 -10.26 21.81 -9.60
CA VAL A 189 -11.08 23.01 -9.81
C VAL A 189 -11.47 23.65 -8.49
N ARG A 190 -11.93 24.90 -8.55
CA ARG A 190 -12.71 25.53 -7.49
C ARG A 190 -14.20 25.34 -7.75
N LEU A 191 -15.01 25.37 -6.69
CA LEU A 191 -16.45 25.25 -6.75
C LEU A 191 -17.09 26.47 -6.09
N THR A 192 -18.10 27.06 -6.74
CA THR A 192 -18.90 28.14 -6.16
C THR A 192 -19.85 27.60 -5.09
N ASP A 193 -20.47 26.45 -5.38
CA ASP A 193 -21.46 25.78 -4.54
C ASP A 193 -20.97 24.35 -4.23
N PRO A 194 -20.04 24.15 -3.28
CA PRO A 194 -19.48 22.83 -3.00
C PRO A 194 -20.56 21.86 -2.49
N PRO A 195 -20.36 20.53 -2.70
CA PRO A 195 -21.25 19.51 -2.17
C PRO A 195 -21.46 19.67 -0.64
N ALA A 196 -22.68 19.41 -0.17
CA ALA A 196 -22.96 19.38 1.27
C ALA A 196 -22.24 18.22 1.97
N ASP A 197 -22.14 17.08 1.31
CA ASP A 197 -21.35 15.93 1.78
C ASP A 197 -19.89 16.06 1.35
N VAL A 198 -18.98 15.43 2.12
CA VAL A 198 -17.53 15.43 1.82
C VAL A 198 -17.26 14.86 0.42
N LEU A 199 -18.05 13.88 -0.01
CA LEU A 199 -17.95 13.25 -1.32
C LEU A 199 -19.28 13.33 -2.06
N ALA A 200 -19.25 13.72 -3.34
CA ALA A 200 -20.39 13.57 -4.24
C ALA A 200 -20.02 12.57 -5.34
N VAL A 201 -20.76 11.46 -5.43
CA VAL A 201 -20.52 10.42 -6.43
C VAL A 201 -21.81 9.85 -6.98
N ASN A 202 -21.93 9.80 -8.31
CA ASN A 202 -23.05 9.13 -8.95
C ASN A 202 -22.68 8.68 -10.38
N GLY A 203 -23.43 7.67 -10.88
CA GLY A 203 -23.36 7.17 -12.22
C GLY A 203 -24.74 6.91 -12.81
N VAL A 204 -25.02 7.47 -13.96
CA VAL A 204 -26.35 7.41 -14.63
C VAL A 204 -26.32 6.59 -15.94
N GLY A 205 -25.38 5.66 -16.07
CA GLY A 205 -25.28 4.73 -17.20
C GLY A 205 -24.45 5.24 -18.37
N ASP A 206 -24.55 6.49 -18.78
CA ASP A 206 -23.75 7.12 -19.82
C ASP A 206 -22.89 8.29 -19.30
N ALA A 207 -23.02 8.65 -18.04
CA ALA A 207 -22.16 9.61 -17.36
C ALA A 207 -21.85 9.12 -15.93
N PHE A 208 -20.66 9.44 -15.47
CA PHE A 208 -20.21 9.26 -14.11
C PHE A 208 -19.49 10.53 -13.65
N ALA A 209 -19.69 10.90 -12.39
CA ALA A 209 -18.89 11.92 -11.77
C ALA A 209 -18.64 11.59 -10.29
N PHE A 210 -17.48 12.02 -9.84
CA PHE A 210 -17.00 11.96 -8.48
C PHE A 210 -16.35 13.30 -8.15
N VAL A 211 -16.72 13.89 -7.02
CA VAL A 211 -16.18 15.15 -6.51
C VAL A 211 -15.72 14.95 -5.08
N ALA A 212 -14.47 15.32 -4.80
CA ALA A 212 -13.88 15.26 -3.46
C ALA A 212 -13.07 16.52 -3.16
N PRO A 213 -13.00 16.97 -1.88
CA PRO A 213 -12.11 18.06 -1.50
C PRO A 213 -10.65 17.63 -1.68
N PHE A 214 -9.84 18.55 -2.23
CA PHE A 214 -8.40 18.36 -2.40
C PHE A 214 -7.58 19.07 -1.32
N GLY A 215 -8.23 19.95 -0.55
CA GLY A 215 -7.64 20.91 0.37
C GLY A 215 -7.47 22.29 -0.25
N ASP A 216 -7.30 23.31 0.59
CA ASP A 216 -7.09 24.71 0.20
C ASP A 216 -8.17 25.30 -0.71
N GLY A 217 -9.43 24.85 -0.57
CA GLY A 217 -10.56 25.27 -1.38
C GLY A 217 -10.58 24.68 -2.82
N TRP A 218 -9.73 23.72 -3.10
CA TRP A 218 -9.71 22.98 -4.35
C TRP A 218 -10.47 21.66 -4.22
N TYR A 219 -11.06 21.22 -5.33
CA TYR A 219 -11.79 19.96 -5.44
C TYR A 219 -11.24 19.16 -6.61
N ARG A 220 -11.07 17.86 -6.40
CA ARG A 220 -10.79 16.91 -7.46
C ARG A 220 -12.07 16.33 -8.00
N VAL A 221 -12.20 16.40 -9.31
CA VAL A 221 -13.32 15.84 -10.05
C VAL A 221 -12.82 14.75 -10.98
N PHE A 222 -13.43 13.55 -10.89
CA PHE A 222 -13.39 12.56 -11.94
C PHE A 222 -14.71 12.62 -12.68
N ALA A 223 -14.67 12.75 -13.98
CA ALA A 223 -15.85 12.78 -14.82
C ALA A 223 -15.68 11.87 -16.04
N TRP A 224 -16.76 11.22 -16.44
CA TRP A 224 -16.75 10.34 -17.58
C TRP A 224 -18.04 10.48 -18.38
N ASN A 225 -17.88 10.49 -19.71
CA ASN A 225 -18.98 10.57 -20.65
C ASN A 225 -18.83 9.45 -21.69
N ARG A 226 -19.75 8.49 -21.67
CA ARG A 226 -19.75 7.37 -22.61
C ARG A 226 -19.87 7.82 -24.07
N ARG A 227 -20.54 8.92 -24.33
CA ARG A 227 -20.82 9.43 -25.69
C ARG A 227 -19.61 10.12 -26.30
N HIS A 228 -18.63 10.51 -25.48
CA HIS A 228 -17.43 11.18 -25.91
C HIS A 228 -16.20 10.41 -25.40
N GLN A 229 -15.73 9.48 -26.22
CA GLN A 229 -14.58 8.62 -25.91
C GLN A 229 -13.48 8.95 -26.92
N VAL A 230 -12.43 9.58 -26.42
CA VAL A 230 -11.26 10.00 -27.20
C VAL A 230 -9.99 9.44 -26.56
N ASP A 231 -8.87 9.53 -27.26
CA ASP A 231 -7.58 9.06 -26.76
C ASP A 231 -7.09 9.88 -25.57
N ASP A 232 -6.27 9.28 -24.71
CA ASP A 232 -5.73 9.90 -23.50
C ASP A 232 -4.88 11.14 -23.78
N THR A 233 -4.34 11.26 -25.00
CA THR A 233 -3.57 12.42 -25.45
C THR A 233 -4.45 13.61 -25.85
N ALA A 234 -5.77 13.40 -26.03
CA ALA A 234 -6.68 14.48 -26.36
C ALA A 234 -6.82 15.45 -25.18
N PRO A 235 -6.74 16.76 -25.40
CA PRO A 235 -6.90 17.75 -24.35
C PRO A 235 -8.26 17.63 -23.68
N VAL A 236 -8.34 18.04 -22.42
CA VAL A 236 -9.59 18.10 -21.66
C VAL A 236 -10.00 19.55 -21.50
N GLU A 237 -11.22 19.85 -21.90
CA GLU A 237 -11.83 21.14 -21.67
C GLU A 237 -12.69 21.10 -20.39
N LEU A 238 -12.68 22.19 -19.60
CA LEU A 238 -13.51 22.28 -18.38
C LEU A 238 -14.98 22.11 -18.69
N SER A 239 -15.43 22.56 -19.87
CA SER A 239 -16.80 22.40 -20.38
C SER A 239 -17.23 20.93 -20.46
N GLU A 240 -16.34 20.02 -20.88
CA GLU A 240 -16.61 18.57 -20.95
C GLU A 240 -16.81 18.00 -19.53
N VAL A 241 -15.94 18.41 -18.58
CA VAL A 241 -16.02 17.98 -17.19
C VAL A 241 -17.32 18.45 -16.55
N ARG A 242 -17.69 19.73 -16.77
CA ARG A 242 -18.96 20.32 -16.30
C ARG A 242 -20.17 19.57 -16.84
N GLU A 243 -20.20 19.30 -18.15
CA GLU A 243 -21.32 18.58 -18.78
C GLU A 243 -21.48 17.18 -18.20
N ALA A 244 -20.39 16.39 -18.12
CA ALA A 244 -20.43 15.05 -17.57
C ALA A 244 -20.87 15.05 -16.10
N THR A 245 -20.38 16.00 -15.31
CA THR A 245 -20.73 16.14 -13.88
C THR A 245 -22.19 16.53 -13.72
N ARG A 246 -22.68 17.51 -14.47
CA ARG A 246 -24.11 17.92 -14.43
C ARG A 246 -25.04 16.77 -14.81
N ARG A 247 -24.65 15.96 -15.77
CA ARG A 247 -25.43 14.76 -16.18
C ARG A 247 -25.46 13.70 -15.10
N ALA A 248 -24.34 13.50 -14.40
CA ALA A 248 -24.23 12.47 -13.36
C ALA A 248 -24.83 12.91 -12.00
N LEU A 249 -24.58 14.13 -11.58
CA LEU A 249 -24.91 14.66 -10.24
C LEU A 249 -26.04 15.68 -10.23
N GLY A 250 -26.53 16.13 -11.39
CA GLY A 250 -27.59 17.15 -11.49
C GLY A 250 -27.08 18.61 -11.45
N THR A 251 -25.84 18.80 -11.03
CA THR A 251 -25.17 20.11 -10.95
C THR A 251 -23.68 19.95 -11.33
N ASP A 252 -23.04 21.02 -11.77
CA ASP A 252 -21.58 21.11 -11.90
C ASP A 252 -20.94 21.89 -10.75
N PHE A 253 -21.70 22.20 -9.71
CA PHE A 253 -21.25 22.92 -8.52
C PHE A 253 -20.59 24.28 -8.81
N GLY A 254 -20.90 24.89 -9.97
CA GLY A 254 -20.25 26.12 -10.39
C GLY A 254 -18.74 26.00 -10.55
N MET A 255 -18.23 24.92 -11.15
CA MET A 255 -16.80 24.70 -11.36
C MET A 255 -16.13 25.85 -12.10
N HIS A 256 -14.99 26.31 -11.59
CA HIS A 256 -14.18 27.37 -12.20
C HIS A 256 -12.69 27.18 -11.87
N ASP A 257 -11.84 28.03 -12.45
CA ASP A 257 -10.38 28.09 -12.21
C ASP A 257 -9.69 26.72 -12.25
N PRO A 258 -9.68 26.01 -13.39
CA PRO A 258 -8.99 24.72 -13.46
C PRO A 258 -7.46 24.91 -13.36
N ARG A 259 -6.84 24.32 -12.33
CA ARG A 259 -5.36 24.31 -12.21
C ARG A 259 -4.73 23.09 -12.87
N PHE A 260 -5.51 22.03 -13.05
CA PHE A 260 -5.07 20.79 -13.67
C PHE A 260 -6.21 20.09 -14.36
N LEU A 261 -5.99 19.69 -15.61
CA LEU A 261 -6.91 18.91 -16.43
C LEU A 261 -6.13 17.76 -17.07
N SER A 262 -6.63 16.55 -17.00
CA SER A 262 -6.03 15.39 -17.67
C SER A 262 -7.07 14.35 -18.05
N ARG A 263 -6.69 13.50 -19.00
CA ARG A 263 -7.48 12.35 -19.45
C ARG A 263 -6.65 11.09 -19.28
N PHE A 264 -7.30 10.01 -18.89
CA PHE A 264 -6.64 8.73 -18.75
C PHE A 264 -7.64 7.59 -18.93
N HIS A 265 -7.14 6.40 -19.16
CA HIS A 265 -7.92 5.17 -19.08
C HIS A 265 -7.70 4.47 -17.75
N SER A 266 -8.72 3.73 -17.31
CA SER A 266 -8.67 2.90 -16.11
C SER A 266 -8.53 1.45 -16.53
N ASP A 267 -7.41 0.84 -16.15
CA ASP A 267 -7.07 -0.55 -16.43
C ASP A 267 -7.31 -1.43 -15.20
N GLU A 268 -7.65 -2.67 -15.48
CA GLU A 268 -7.62 -3.78 -14.53
C GLU A 268 -6.60 -4.80 -15.04
N ARG A 269 -5.40 -4.82 -14.43
CA ARG A 269 -4.29 -5.68 -14.85
C ARG A 269 -3.58 -6.25 -13.63
N GLN A 270 -3.05 -7.46 -13.77
CA GLN A 270 -2.23 -8.08 -12.73
C GLN A 270 -1.18 -8.98 -13.37
N VAL A 271 0.07 -8.89 -12.91
CA VAL A 271 1.13 -9.80 -13.32
C VAL A 271 0.86 -11.22 -12.80
N PRO A 272 1.34 -12.27 -13.48
CA PRO A 272 1.20 -13.64 -13.01
C PRO A 272 2.09 -13.92 -11.78
N SER A 273 3.21 -13.20 -11.64
CA SER A 273 4.14 -13.38 -10.53
C SER A 273 4.57 -12.05 -9.93
N TYR A 274 4.52 -11.94 -8.59
CA TYR A 274 5.02 -10.79 -7.83
C TYR A 274 6.50 -10.94 -7.48
N ARG A 275 7.08 -12.11 -7.72
CA ARG A 275 8.49 -12.42 -7.50
C ARG A 275 9.06 -13.18 -8.68
N VAL A 276 10.27 -12.80 -9.13
CA VAL A 276 11.08 -13.53 -10.09
C VAL A 276 12.52 -13.54 -9.55
N GLY A 277 12.91 -14.64 -8.94
CA GLY A 277 14.22 -14.77 -8.29
C GLY A 277 14.38 -13.74 -7.16
N ARG A 278 15.33 -12.81 -7.35
CA ARG A 278 15.67 -11.73 -6.41
C ARG A 278 14.91 -10.42 -6.67
N VAL A 279 14.03 -10.38 -7.66
CA VAL A 279 13.28 -9.18 -8.05
C VAL A 279 11.81 -9.34 -7.69
N PHE A 280 11.27 -8.31 -7.02
CA PHE A 280 9.87 -8.24 -6.55
C PHE A 280 9.13 -7.09 -7.22
N LEU A 281 7.82 -7.22 -7.33
CA LEU A 281 6.91 -6.15 -7.78
C LEU A 281 5.88 -5.86 -6.69
N ALA A 282 5.58 -4.58 -6.45
CA ALA A 282 4.60 -4.13 -5.47
C ALA A 282 3.78 -2.94 -5.99
N GLY A 283 2.55 -2.81 -5.49
CA GLY A 283 1.61 -1.77 -5.93
C GLY A 283 1.30 -1.85 -7.42
N ASP A 284 1.15 -0.71 -8.08
CA ASP A 284 0.73 -0.63 -9.49
C ASP A 284 1.74 -1.24 -10.48
N ALA A 285 2.97 -1.54 -10.06
CA ALA A 285 3.91 -2.33 -10.86
C ALA A 285 3.47 -3.80 -10.97
N ALA A 286 2.81 -4.34 -9.95
CA ALA A 286 2.30 -5.69 -9.86
C ALA A 286 0.82 -5.80 -10.29
N HIS A 287 0.00 -4.85 -9.92
CA HIS A 287 -1.45 -4.82 -10.18
C HIS A 287 -1.96 -3.39 -10.24
N CYS A 288 -2.74 -3.07 -11.25
CA CYS A 288 -3.49 -1.83 -11.30
C CYS A 288 -4.98 -2.12 -11.44
N HIS A 289 -5.79 -1.27 -10.90
CA HIS A 289 -7.24 -1.42 -10.92
C HIS A 289 -7.95 -0.08 -11.02
N SER A 290 -9.25 -0.15 -11.29
CA SER A 290 -10.10 1.02 -11.36
C SER A 290 -10.01 1.85 -10.07
N PRO A 291 -10.07 3.20 -10.16
CA PRO A 291 -10.14 4.07 -8.99
C PRO A 291 -11.42 3.87 -8.15
N ALA A 292 -12.39 3.10 -8.65
CA ALA A 292 -13.62 2.78 -7.93
C ALA A 292 -13.32 2.09 -6.59
N GLY A 293 -13.73 2.72 -5.50
CA GLY A 293 -13.47 2.27 -4.13
C GLY A 293 -12.14 2.75 -3.52
N GLY A 294 -11.30 3.50 -4.25
CA GLY A 294 -10.07 4.10 -3.69
C GLY A 294 -9.03 3.11 -3.19
N GLN A 295 -8.96 1.88 -3.75
CA GLN A 295 -8.18 0.79 -3.16
C GLN A 295 -6.71 0.73 -3.60
N GLY A 296 -6.28 1.39 -4.72
CA GLY A 296 -4.96 1.23 -5.33
C GLY A 296 -3.79 1.53 -4.40
N MET A 297 -3.69 2.76 -3.96
CA MET A 297 -2.67 3.18 -3.01
C MET A 297 -2.69 2.32 -1.74
N ASN A 298 -3.88 2.02 -1.24
CA ASN A 298 -4.07 1.22 -0.03
C ASN A 298 -3.54 -0.21 -0.18
N THR A 299 -3.76 -0.84 -1.33
CA THR A 299 -3.25 -2.19 -1.63
C THR A 299 -1.73 -2.18 -1.75
N GLY A 300 -1.16 -1.20 -2.44
CA GLY A 300 0.29 -1.05 -2.59
C GLY A 300 1.02 -0.79 -1.27
N ILE A 301 0.46 0.05 -0.39
CA ILE A 301 0.97 0.27 0.97
C ILE A 301 0.98 -1.04 1.77
N GLN A 302 -0.07 -1.85 1.65
CA GLN A 302 -0.14 -3.16 2.32
C GLN A 302 0.80 -4.20 1.69
N ASP A 303 1.08 -4.12 0.38
CA ASP A 303 2.11 -4.94 -0.26
C ASP A 303 3.48 -4.63 0.35
N ALA A 304 3.81 -3.33 0.46
CA ALA A 304 5.06 -2.88 1.07
C ALA A 304 5.18 -3.32 2.54
N ALA A 305 4.10 -3.18 3.32
CA ALA A 305 4.08 -3.61 4.72
C ALA A 305 4.27 -5.12 4.89
N ASN A 306 3.76 -5.93 3.95
CA ASN A 306 3.93 -7.38 3.94
C ASN A 306 5.33 -7.81 3.48
N LEU A 307 5.90 -7.12 2.48
CA LEU A 307 7.19 -7.45 1.88
C LEU A 307 8.38 -6.98 2.74
N GLY A 308 8.27 -5.79 3.36
CA GLY A 308 9.39 -5.11 4.01
C GLY A 308 10.08 -5.96 5.07
N TRP A 309 9.32 -6.50 6.03
CA TRP A 309 9.90 -7.34 7.09
C TRP A 309 10.44 -8.68 6.56
N LYS A 310 9.86 -9.23 5.47
CA LYS A 310 10.34 -10.48 4.85
C LYS A 310 11.69 -10.27 4.14
N LEU A 311 11.85 -9.14 3.45
CA LEU A 311 13.13 -8.77 2.86
C LEU A 311 14.19 -8.46 3.93
N ALA A 312 13.80 -7.74 5.00
CA ALA A 312 14.70 -7.49 6.13
C ALA A 312 15.18 -8.80 6.78
N ALA A 313 14.27 -9.77 6.97
CA ALA A 313 14.60 -11.10 7.45
C ALA A 313 15.57 -11.85 6.54
N ALA A 314 15.37 -11.77 5.23
CA ALA A 314 16.25 -12.40 4.25
C ALA A 314 17.65 -11.77 4.21
N VAL A 315 17.73 -10.43 4.28
CA VAL A 315 19.00 -9.70 4.37
C VAL A 315 19.74 -10.03 5.67
N ALA A 316 19.00 -10.14 6.79
CA ALA A 316 19.56 -10.54 8.09
C ALA A 316 19.94 -12.03 8.15
N GLY A 317 19.60 -12.84 7.14
CA GLY A 317 20.01 -14.23 6.99
C GLY A 317 19.16 -15.27 7.72
N TRP A 318 18.06 -14.85 8.41
CA TRP A 318 17.13 -15.80 9.02
C TRP A 318 15.86 -16.06 8.21
N GLY A 319 15.55 -15.19 7.22
CA GLY A 319 14.43 -15.37 6.29
C GLY A 319 14.87 -16.16 5.05
N GLY A 320 14.35 -17.39 4.92
CA GLY A 320 14.64 -18.25 3.75
C GLY A 320 13.71 -17.98 2.56
N GLU A 321 13.96 -18.73 1.46
CA GLU A 321 13.20 -18.64 0.20
C GLU A 321 11.68 -18.81 0.40
N ALA A 322 11.27 -19.76 1.25
CA ALA A 322 9.84 -19.98 1.56
C ALA A 322 9.17 -18.75 2.19
N LEU A 323 9.90 -17.96 2.99
CA LEU A 323 9.37 -16.71 3.55
C LEU A 323 9.19 -15.67 2.44
N LEU A 324 10.14 -15.54 1.52
CA LEU A 324 10.04 -14.63 0.39
C LEU A 324 8.92 -15.04 -0.58
N ASP A 325 8.73 -16.33 -0.84
CA ASP A 325 7.65 -16.87 -1.68
C ASP A 325 6.27 -16.65 -1.05
N SER A 326 6.19 -16.56 0.28
CA SER A 326 4.94 -16.25 0.97
C SER A 326 4.38 -14.86 0.59
N TYR A 327 5.20 -13.93 0.10
CA TYR A 327 4.74 -12.65 -0.44
C TYR A 327 3.77 -12.86 -1.61
N GLN A 328 4.15 -13.66 -2.58
CA GLN A 328 3.29 -14.05 -3.71
C GLN A 328 2.01 -14.74 -3.21
N ALA A 329 2.16 -15.72 -2.33
CA ALA A 329 1.02 -16.51 -1.84
C ALA A 329 0.00 -15.66 -1.05
N GLU A 330 0.46 -14.65 -0.32
CA GLU A 330 -0.38 -13.79 0.48
C GLU A 330 -0.95 -12.61 -0.31
N ARG A 331 -0.16 -11.97 -1.20
CA ARG A 331 -0.56 -10.70 -1.83
C ARG A 331 -1.18 -10.83 -3.21
N HIS A 332 -0.79 -11.81 -4.01
CA HIS A 332 -1.39 -12.03 -5.32
C HIS A 332 -2.91 -12.32 -5.27
N PRO A 333 -3.44 -13.16 -4.34
CA PRO A 333 -4.88 -13.33 -4.19
C PRO A 333 -5.61 -12.04 -3.80
N VAL A 334 -4.97 -11.18 -2.99
CA VAL A 334 -5.53 -9.87 -2.61
C VAL A 334 -5.66 -8.97 -3.83
N GLY A 335 -4.61 -8.83 -4.64
CA GLY A 335 -4.68 -8.10 -5.90
C GLY A 335 -5.84 -8.58 -6.78
N LYS A 336 -5.98 -9.90 -6.94
CA LYS A 336 -7.08 -10.51 -7.71
C LYS A 336 -8.47 -10.19 -7.11
N GLN A 337 -8.59 -10.17 -5.78
CA GLN A 337 -9.83 -9.80 -5.10
C GLN A 337 -10.18 -8.34 -5.33
N VAL A 338 -9.20 -7.43 -5.24
CA VAL A 338 -9.38 -6.00 -5.46
C VAL A 338 -9.79 -5.70 -6.91
N LEU A 339 -9.14 -6.34 -7.89
CA LEU A 339 -9.55 -6.22 -9.30
C LEU A 339 -11.01 -6.64 -9.50
N ARG A 340 -11.44 -7.74 -8.89
CA ARG A 340 -12.82 -8.22 -9.01
C ARG A 340 -13.83 -7.28 -8.35
N SER A 341 -13.52 -6.77 -7.16
CA SER A 341 -14.43 -5.88 -6.41
C SER A 341 -14.55 -4.51 -7.08
N SER A 342 -13.44 -3.89 -7.47
CA SER A 342 -13.45 -2.59 -8.17
C SER A 342 -14.15 -2.70 -9.53
N GLY A 343 -13.89 -3.75 -10.29
CA GLY A 343 -14.56 -4.01 -11.57
C GLY A 343 -16.05 -4.29 -11.43
N LEU A 344 -16.49 -4.92 -10.33
CA LEU A 344 -17.92 -5.07 -10.03
C LEU A 344 -18.58 -3.71 -9.76
N LEU A 345 -17.95 -2.88 -8.93
CA LEU A 345 -18.45 -1.53 -8.63
C LEU A 345 -18.64 -0.70 -9.90
N VAL A 346 -17.66 -0.72 -10.81
CA VAL A 346 -17.75 -0.02 -12.10
C VAL A 346 -18.88 -0.59 -12.95
N ARG A 347 -18.96 -1.90 -13.12
CA ARG A 347 -20.02 -2.52 -13.94
C ARG A 347 -21.41 -2.19 -13.42
N LEU A 348 -21.60 -2.20 -12.10
CA LEU A 348 -22.86 -1.81 -11.48
C LEU A 348 -23.16 -0.31 -11.68
N ALA A 349 -22.15 0.57 -11.59
CA ALA A 349 -22.33 2.00 -11.84
C ALA A 349 -22.77 2.30 -13.28
N LEU A 350 -22.28 1.51 -14.25
CA LEU A 350 -22.51 1.72 -15.68
C LEU A 350 -23.76 1.05 -16.26
N ILE A 351 -24.68 0.54 -15.44
CA ILE A 351 -25.96 -0.03 -15.88
C ILE A 351 -26.81 1.04 -16.59
N ARG A 352 -27.21 0.81 -17.85
CA ARG A 352 -27.90 1.76 -18.70
C ARG A 352 -29.40 1.90 -18.44
N PRO A 353 -30.20 0.78 -18.45
CA PRO A 353 -31.65 0.89 -18.35
C PRO A 353 -32.09 1.52 -17.03
N ARG A 354 -33.08 2.40 -17.03
CA ARG A 354 -33.62 2.97 -15.80
C ARG A 354 -34.14 1.91 -14.83
N TRP A 355 -34.85 0.91 -15.36
CA TRP A 355 -35.31 -0.22 -14.56
C TRP A 355 -34.14 -1.04 -13.96
N GLY A 356 -33.07 -1.25 -14.72
CA GLY A 356 -31.87 -1.93 -14.24
C GLY A 356 -31.16 -1.17 -13.11
N ARG A 357 -31.11 0.16 -13.19
CA ARG A 357 -30.59 0.99 -12.09
C ARG A 357 -31.50 0.94 -10.87
N ALA A 358 -32.83 0.99 -11.06
CA ALA A 358 -33.79 0.84 -9.97
C ALA A 358 -33.66 -0.54 -9.30
N ALA A 359 -33.56 -1.60 -10.08
CA ALA A 359 -33.35 -2.96 -9.57
C ALA A 359 -32.01 -3.08 -8.83
N ARG A 360 -30.90 -2.56 -9.39
CA ARG A 360 -29.60 -2.48 -8.71
C ARG A 360 -29.72 -1.78 -7.36
N ASN A 361 -30.31 -0.58 -7.34
CA ASN A 361 -30.44 0.21 -6.12
C ASN A 361 -31.24 -0.56 -5.07
N PHE A 362 -32.37 -1.17 -5.46
CA PHE A 362 -33.18 -1.99 -4.57
C PHE A 362 -32.37 -3.17 -4.00
N VAL A 363 -31.74 -3.95 -4.88
CA VAL A 363 -30.98 -5.15 -4.47
C VAL A 363 -29.79 -4.78 -3.58
N VAL A 364 -28.99 -3.77 -3.97
CA VAL A 364 -27.81 -3.37 -3.19
C VAL A 364 -28.24 -2.80 -1.83
N THR A 365 -29.29 -1.97 -1.77
CA THR A 365 -29.80 -1.43 -0.50
C THR A 365 -30.36 -2.55 0.39
N ALA A 366 -31.14 -3.49 -0.17
CA ALA A 366 -31.66 -4.63 0.59
C ALA A 366 -30.54 -5.52 1.14
N LEU A 367 -29.51 -5.83 0.33
CA LEU A 367 -28.38 -6.65 0.76
C LEU A 367 -27.54 -5.95 1.84
N LEU A 368 -27.24 -4.64 1.68
CA LEU A 368 -26.50 -3.87 2.67
C LEU A 368 -27.32 -3.59 3.94
N GLY A 369 -28.64 -3.72 3.88
CA GLY A 369 -29.51 -3.72 5.06
C GLY A 369 -29.38 -4.94 5.95
N ILE A 370 -28.75 -6.03 5.46
CA ILE A 370 -28.50 -7.27 6.21
C ILE A 370 -27.17 -7.17 6.96
N PRO A 371 -27.13 -7.12 8.31
CA PRO A 371 -25.91 -6.83 9.07
C PRO A 371 -24.69 -7.68 8.72
N PRO A 372 -24.75 -9.03 8.57
CA PRO A 372 -23.59 -9.82 8.18
C PRO A 372 -23.01 -9.44 6.82
N ILE A 373 -23.89 -9.09 5.86
CA ILE A 373 -23.47 -8.69 4.50
C ILE A 373 -22.82 -7.31 4.52
N SER A 374 -23.43 -6.37 5.24
CA SER A 374 -22.88 -5.02 5.40
C SER A 374 -21.51 -5.03 6.09
N THR A 375 -21.36 -5.78 7.19
CA THR A 375 -20.09 -5.96 7.89
C THR A 375 -19.03 -6.58 6.98
N LYS A 376 -19.38 -7.59 6.19
CA LYS A 376 -18.47 -8.22 5.23
C LYS A 376 -18.07 -7.24 4.12
N ALA A 377 -19.01 -6.47 3.59
CA ALA A 377 -18.74 -5.45 2.58
C ALA A 377 -17.80 -4.35 3.11
N ALA A 378 -18.05 -3.86 4.33
CA ALA A 378 -17.19 -2.90 5.01
C ALA A 378 -15.77 -3.48 5.24
N GLY A 379 -15.67 -4.73 5.70
CA GLY A 379 -14.40 -5.43 5.90
C GLY A 379 -13.59 -5.61 4.60
N VAL A 380 -14.26 -5.91 3.48
CA VAL A 380 -13.60 -6.06 2.18
C VAL A 380 -13.10 -4.71 1.65
N ILE A 381 -13.93 -3.67 1.70
CA ILE A 381 -13.55 -2.37 1.14
C ILE A 381 -12.46 -1.68 1.96
N SER A 382 -12.52 -1.82 3.29
CA SER A 382 -11.54 -1.29 4.23
C SER A 382 -10.25 -2.11 4.34
N ALA A 383 -10.24 -3.33 3.77
CA ALA A 383 -9.23 -4.37 3.92
C ALA A 383 -9.02 -4.88 5.37
N VAL A 384 -9.86 -4.45 6.33
CA VAL A 384 -9.82 -4.94 7.72
C VAL A 384 -10.22 -6.42 7.81
N GLY A 385 -11.10 -6.89 6.92
CA GLY A 385 -11.52 -8.29 6.83
C GLY A 385 -10.58 -9.18 6.03
N LEU A 386 -9.41 -8.69 5.62
CA LEU A 386 -8.44 -9.45 4.85
C LEU A 386 -7.81 -10.56 5.70
N ARG A 387 -7.65 -11.73 5.09
CA ARG A 387 -7.02 -12.89 5.70
C ARG A 387 -6.02 -13.52 4.74
N TYR A 388 -4.86 -13.90 5.25
CA TYR A 388 -3.84 -14.63 4.49
C TYR A 388 -4.03 -16.15 4.61
N PRO A 389 -3.54 -16.93 3.61
CA PRO A 389 -3.52 -18.38 3.71
C PRO A 389 -2.73 -18.85 4.93
N ALA A 390 -3.24 -19.87 5.61
CA ALA A 390 -2.54 -20.52 6.71
C ALA A 390 -2.03 -21.90 6.27
N PRO A 391 -0.90 -22.38 6.79
CA PRO A 391 -0.43 -23.75 6.54
C PRO A 391 -1.48 -24.80 6.99
N PRO A 392 -1.53 -25.97 6.37
CA PRO A 392 -2.37 -27.06 6.81
C PRO A 392 -2.14 -27.43 8.28
N GLY A 393 -3.20 -27.56 9.07
CA GLY A 393 -3.13 -27.89 10.49
C GLY A 393 -2.74 -26.73 11.41
N ALA A 394 -2.53 -25.53 10.86
CA ALA A 394 -2.31 -24.33 11.67
C ALA A 394 -3.58 -23.93 12.45
N ASP A 395 -3.35 -23.21 13.55
CA ASP A 395 -4.45 -22.63 14.32
C ASP A 395 -5.36 -21.75 13.45
N PRO A 396 -6.68 -21.75 13.64
CA PRO A 396 -7.61 -20.92 12.85
C PRO A 396 -7.34 -19.42 12.89
N GLN A 397 -6.62 -18.91 13.86
CA GLN A 397 -6.25 -17.50 13.95
C GLN A 397 -5.09 -17.12 13.01
N VAL A 398 -4.26 -18.09 12.57
CA VAL A 398 -3.12 -17.81 11.68
C VAL A 398 -3.59 -17.17 10.37
N GLY A 399 -2.89 -16.13 9.96
CA GLY A 399 -3.23 -15.33 8.79
C GLY A 399 -4.36 -14.32 9.01
N THR A 400 -4.96 -14.23 10.20
CA THR A 400 -5.95 -13.19 10.52
C THR A 400 -5.24 -11.92 11.02
N ARG A 401 -5.86 -10.76 10.80
CA ARG A 401 -5.44 -9.49 11.37
C ARG A 401 -5.69 -9.46 12.88
N VAL A 402 -4.74 -8.92 13.64
CA VAL A 402 -4.94 -8.62 15.06
C VAL A 402 -5.40 -7.16 15.18
N PRO A 403 -6.52 -6.87 15.85
CA PRO A 403 -6.89 -5.50 16.21
C PRO A 403 -5.82 -4.87 17.11
N ASP A 404 -5.72 -3.53 17.09
CA ASP A 404 -4.88 -2.84 18.07
C ASP A 404 -5.46 -3.02 19.47
N VAL A 405 -4.66 -3.56 20.37
CA VAL A 405 -5.05 -3.83 21.76
C VAL A 405 -4.13 -3.09 22.72
N ALA A 406 -4.70 -2.66 23.85
CA ALA A 406 -3.92 -2.09 24.94
C ALA A 406 -3.11 -3.21 25.65
N LEU A 407 -1.85 -2.93 25.91
CA LEU A 407 -0.93 -3.80 26.64
C LEU A 407 -0.86 -3.40 28.11
N ARG A 408 -0.42 -4.32 28.97
CA ARG A 408 -0.29 -4.07 30.43
C ARG A 408 0.75 -3.03 30.77
N ASP A 409 1.77 -2.86 29.94
CA ASP A 409 2.83 -1.86 30.09
C ASP A 409 2.41 -0.43 29.65
N GLY A 410 1.15 -0.25 29.26
CA GLY A 410 0.59 1.04 28.83
C GLY A 410 0.76 1.37 27.34
N ARG A 411 1.53 0.59 26.60
CA ARG A 411 1.63 0.70 25.13
C ARG A 411 0.42 0.08 24.44
N THR A 412 0.31 0.28 23.14
CA THR A 412 -0.58 -0.50 22.27
C THR A 412 0.22 -1.58 21.53
N LEU A 413 -0.49 -2.56 20.96
CA LEU A 413 0.13 -3.54 20.08
C LEU A 413 0.83 -2.87 18.89
N ALA A 414 0.23 -1.83 18.32
CA ALA A 414 0.84 -1.08 17.23
C ALA A 414 2.18 -0.44 17.64
N ASP A 415 2.29 0.06 18.88
CA ASP A 415 3.55 0.59 19.42
C ASP A 415 4.61 -0.50 19.59
N ALA A 416 4.21 -1.69 20.04
CA ALA A 416 5.11 -2.82 20.24
C ALA A 416 5.62 -3.42 18.92
N LEU A 417 4.85 -3.29 17.81
CA LEU A 417 5.24 -3.76 16.48
C LEU A 417 6.20 -2.81 15.74
N ARG A 418 6.47 -1.62 16.26
CA ARG A 418 7.39 -0.65 15.61
C ARG A 418 8.78 -1.23 15.39
N GLY A 419 9.49 -0.75 14.39
CA GLY A 419 10.84 -1.22 14.06
C GLY A 419 10.88 -2.62 13.48
N GLY A 420 9.77 -3.12 12.92
CA GLY A 420 9.73 -4.45 12.32
C GLY A 420 9.75 -5.61 13.34
N ARG A 421 9.37 -5.34 14.60
CA ARG A 421 9.33 -6.33 15.68
C ARG A 421 8.16 -7.29 15.54
N PHE A 422 8.37 -8.52 15.94
CA PHE A 422 7.30 -9.49 16.22
C PHE A 422 6.86 -9.32 17.68
N VAL A 423 5.60 -9.54 17.96
CA VAL A 423 5.08 -9.46 19.33
C VAL A 423 4.40 -10.77 19.69
N LEU A 424 4.91 -11.43 20.73
CA LEU A 424 4.30 -12.61 21.31
C LEU A 424 3.33 -12.17 22.40
N LEU A 425 2.04 -12.24 22.10
CA LEU A 425 0.96 -11.92 23.04
C LEU A 425 0.63 -13.12 23.92
N GLY A 426 0.62 -12.91 25.24
CA GLY A 426 0.24 -13.92 26.24
C GLY A 426 1.05 -13.78 27.52
N PRO A 427 0.99 -14.78 28.41
CA PRO A 427 1.73 -14.77 29.65
C PRO A 427 3.25 -14.72 29.41
N PRO A 428 4.03 -14.20 30.36
CA PRO A 428 5.49 -14.16 30.26
C PRO A 428 6.06 -15.55 29.96
N THR A 429 6.92 -15.59 28.96
CA THR A 429 7.68 -16.78 28.55
C THR A 429 9.18 -16.52 28.76
N GLY A 430 9.99 -17.57 28.85
CA GLY A 430 11.45 -17.45 28.96
C GLY A 430 12.08 -16.66 27.79
N ASP A 431 13.37 -16.88 27.54
CA ASP A 431 14.12 -16.19 26.50
C ASP A 431 13.46 -16.35 25.12
N LEU A 432 13.27 -15.22 24.44
CA LEU A 432 12.69 -15.14 23.11
C LEU A 432 13.78 -14.92 22.04
N PRO A 433 13.62 -15.49 20.85
CA PRO A 433 14.54 -15.21 19.75
C PRO A 433 14.37 -13.79 19.24
N GLU A 434 15.45 -13.14 18.82
CA GLU A 434 15.34 -11.90 18.05
C GLU A 434 14.68 -12.15 16.68
N PRO A 435 13.78 -11.31 16.20
CA PRO A 435 13.33 -10.00 16.73
C PRO A 435 11.96 -10.05 17.45
N VAL A 436 11.74 -10.99 18.39
CA VAL A 436 10.45 -11.19 19.08
C VAL A 436 10.45 -10.52 20.46
N ASP A 437 9.44 -9.71 20.73
CA ASP A 437 9.16 -9.12 22.05
C ASP A 437 7.95 -9.80 22.69
N ALA A 438 7.98 -10.00 24.02
CA ALA A 438 6.82 -10.44 24.77
C ALA A 438 5.94 -9.24 25.16
N ALA A 439 4.62 -9.44 25.13
CA ALA A 439 3.68 -8.47 25.61
C ALA A 439 2.41 -9.15 26.16
N GLU A 440 1.85 -8.60 27.24
CA GLU A 440 0.57 -9.07 27.77
C GLU A 440 -0.56 -8.12 27.40
N PRO A 441 -1.65 -8.62 26.80
CA PRO A 441 -2.86 -7.82 26.63
C PRO A 441 -3.43 -7.39 27.98
N ARG A 442 -3.94 -6.17 28.06
CA ARG A 442 -4.60 -5.66 29.27
C ARG A 442 -5.86 -6.45 29.61
N GLU A 443 -6.58 -6.89 28.58
CA GLU A 443 -7.82 -7.66 28.66
C GLU A 443 -7.79 -8.86 27.71
N GLY A 444 -8.46 -9.96 28.03
CA GLY A 444 -8.77 -11.05 27.10
C GLY A 444 -7.67 -12.10 26.85
N GLY A 445 -6.60 -12.15 27.66
CA GLY A 445 -5.55 -13.16 27.50
C GLY A 445 -5.96 -14.53 28.08
N GLU A 446 -5.87 -15.59 27.28
CA GLU A 446 -5.95 -16.98 27.77
C GLU A 446 -4.62 -17.36 28.45
N ARG A 447 -4.70 -17.98 29.65
CA ARG A 447 -3.52 -18.24 30.51
C ARG A 447 -2.47 -19.18 29.91
N ASP A 448 -2.88 -20.09 29.00
CA ASP A 448 -1.99 -21.12 28.43
C ASP A 448 -1.80 -20.98 26.93
N ARG A 449 -2.25 -19.88 26.35
CA ARG A 449 -2.20 -19.65 24.90
C ARG A 449 -1.34 -18.44 24.55
N LEU A 450 -0.51 -18.61 23.54
CA LEU A 450 0.31 -17.54 22.95
C LEU A 450 -0.13 -17.27 21.52
N THR A 451 -0.01 -16.00 21.13
CA THR A 451 -0.26 -15.54 19.76
C THR A 451 0.91 -14.69 19.29
N LEU A 452 1.65 -15.15 18.29
CA LEU A 452 2.70 -14.37 17.66
C LEU A 452 2.11 -13.47 16.57
N VAL A 453 2.31 -12.17 16.74
CA VAL A 453 1.90 -11.15 15.78
C VAL A 453 3.11 -10.72 14.96
N ARG A 454 2.97 -10.75 13.63
CA ARG A 454 3.99 -10.34 12.66
C ARG A 454 4.08 -8.81 12.60
N PRO A 455 5.20 -8.25 12.09
CA PRO A 455 5.39 -6.80 11.93
C PRO A 455 4.29 -6.10 11.10
N ASP A 456 3.61 -6.84 10.22
CA ASP A 456 2.48 -6.33 9.43
C ASP A 456 1.12 -6.47 10.15
N GLY A 457 1.11 -6.88 11.45
CA GLY A 457 -0.09 -6.96 12.29
C GLY A 457 -0.99 -8.17 12.01
N TYR A 458 -0.46 -9.23 11.40
CA TYR A 458 -1.17 -10.50 11.19
C TYR A 458 -0.64 -11.58 12.13
N VAL A 459 -1.50 -12.52 12.50
CA VAL A 459 -1.10 -13.69 13.28
C VAL A 459 -0.18 -14.57 12.45
N GLY A 460 1.08 -14.72 12.89
CA GLY A 460 2.05 -15.62 12.28
C GLY A 460 1.97 -17.03 12.87
N TRP A 461 1.65 -17.12 14.16
CA TRP A 461 1.48 -18.38 14.88
C TRP A 461 0.54 -18.18 16.09
N ALA A 462 -0.22 -19.23 16.43
CA ALA A 462 -1.01 -19.28 17.65
C ALA A 462 -1.08 -20.72 18.16
N GLY A 463 -1.09 -20.88 19.49
CA GLY A 463 -1.16 -22.21 20.07
C GLY A 463 -0.84 -22.23 21.57
N ALA A 464 -0.79 -23.43 22.13
CA ALA A 464 -0.43 -23.62 23.53
C ALA A 464 1.03 -23.20 23.80
N ALA A 465 1.27 -22.55 24.92
CA ALA A 465 2.56 -21.93 25.27
C ALA A 465 3.75 -22.89 25.17
N HIS A 466 3.58 -24.16 25.58
CA HIS A 466 4.65 -25.17 25.55
C HIS A 466 5.12 -25.54 24.13
N ARG A 467 4.33 -25.23 23.09
CA ARG A 467 4.68 -25.50 21.67
C ARG A 467 5.49 -24.39 21.01
N PHE A 468 5.49 -23.20 21.58
CA PHE A 468 6.13 -22.04 20.99
C PHE A 468 7.66 -22.20 20.83
N PRO A 469 8.42 -22.69 21.84
CA PRO A 469 9.88 -22.80 21.71
C PRO A 469 10.32 -23.67 20.52
N GLY A 470 9.69 -24.84 20.32
CA GLY A 470 10.01 -25.71 19.18
C GLY A 470 9.71 -25.06 17.83
N TRP A 471 8.53 -24.41 17.73
CA TRP A 471 8.16 -23.71 16.51
C TRP A 471 9.06 -22.49 16.25
N SER A 472 9.37 -21.69 17.25
CA SER A 472 10.22 -20.50 17.11
C SER A 472 11.64 -20.84 16.69
N GLN A 473 12.20 -21.91 17.22
CA GLN A 473 13.52 -22.41 16.84
C GLN A 473 13.53 -22.87 15.36
N GLU A 474 12.48 -23.52 14.89
CA GLU A 474 12.35 -23.88 13.50
C GLU A 474 12.17 -22.66 12.57
N TYR A 475 11.39 -21.69 12.99
CA TYR A 475 11.06 -20.52 12.18
C TYR A 475 12.19 -19.49 12.11
N PHE A 476 12.80 -19.16 13.25
CA PHE A 476 13.86 -18.15 13.37
C PHE A 476 15.27 -18.76 13.37
N GLY A 477 15.43 -20.04 13.71
CA GLY A 477 16.72 -20.72 13.89
C GLY A 477 17.37 -21.24 12.62
N ARG A 478 16.69 -21.28 11.49
CA ARG A 478 17.24 -21.80 10.21
C ARG A 478 18.31 -20.92 9.57
N GLY A 479 18.65 -19.76 10.17
CA GLY A 479 19.54 -18.75 9.61
C GLY A 479 20.87 -18.54 10.32
N THR A 480 21.32 -19.39 11.26
CA THR A 480 22.61 -19.20 11.96
C THR A 480 23.83 -19.63 11.15
N GLY A 481 23.89 -19.29 9.87
CA GLY A 481 25.03 -19.44 8.99
C GLY A 481 25.60 -18.09 8.58
N ARG A 482 26.61 -17.60 9.32
CA ARG A 482 27.50 -16.46 9.05
C ARG A 482 26.85 -15.06 9.07
N ARG A 483 27.10 -14.32 10.15
CA ARG A 483 27.15 -12.85 10.10
C ARG A 483 28.28 -12.42 9.16
N PRO A 484 28.09 -11.51 8.19
CA PRO A 484 29.20 -10.80 7.56
C PRO A 484 29.84 -9.89 8.62
N GLY A 485 31.17 -10.01 8.76
CA GLY A 485 31.98 -9.47 9.84
C GLY A 485 31.68 -8.04 10.25
N ALA A 486 31.43 -7.87 11.54
CA ALA A 486 31.72 -6.65 12.23
C ALA A 486 33.25 -6.45 12.22
N ALA A 487 33.73 -5.50 11.43
CA ALA A 487 35.11 -5.07 11.48
C ALA A 487 35.37 -4.44 12.86
N SER A 488 36.01 -5.17 13.76
CA SER A 488 36.56 -4.67 15.01
C SER A 488 37.75 -3.75 14.70
N GLY A 489 37.47 -2.46 14.54
CA GLY A 489 38.50 -1.44 14.55
C GLY A 489 38.98 -1.18 15.99
N THR A 490 39.90 -1.98 16.46
CA THR A 490 40.70 -1.63 17.64
C THR A 490 41.71 -0.54 17.28
N VAL A 491 41.37 0.69 17.62
CA VAL A 491 42.35 1.79 17.68
C VAL A 491 43.15 1.60 18.94
N GLY A 492 44.38 1.12 18.81
CA GLY A 492 45.37 1.08 19.89
C GLY A 492 45.87 2.49 20.21
N PRO A 493 46.16 2.80 21.50
CA PRO A 493 46.68 4.14 21.89
C PRO A 493 48.13 4.31 21.44
N SER A 494 48.39 5.36 20.65
CA SER A 494 49.73 5.85 20.30
C SER A 494 50.44 6.33 21.56
N ARG A 495 51.53 5.67 21.92
CA ARG A 495 52.49 6.16 22.93
C ARG A 495 53.26 7.37 22.37
N ALA A 496 53.14 8.48 23.03
CA ALA A 496 54.06 9.58 22.91
C ALA A 496 55.45 9.16 23.45
N GLY A 497 56.47 9.24 22.63
CA GLY A 497 57.84 9.10 22.99
C GLY A 497 58.49 10.49 22.94
N SER A 498 59.00 10.90 24.08
CA SER A 498 59.88 12.06 24.26
C SER A 498 61.26 11.79 23.69
N GLY A 499 61.81 12.79 23.00
CA GLY A 499 63.18 12.87 22.55
C GLY A 499 63.40 14.19 21.83
#